data_54f8770703975a09e941b5d53fae3a35
#
_entry.id   54f8770703975a09e941b5d53fae3a35
#
_cell.length_a   1.000
_cell.length_b   1.000
_cell.length_c   1.000
_cell.angle_alpha   90.00
_cell.angle_beta   90.00
_cell.angle_gamma   90.00
#
_symmetry.space_group_name_H-M   'P 1'
#
loop_
_entity.id
_entity.type
_entity.pdbx_description
1 polymer ?
#
loop_
_entity_poly.entity_id
_entity_poly.type
_entity_poly.pdbx_seq_one_letter_code
_entity_poly.pdbx_strand_id
1 'polypeptide(L)'
;MAARKSSSSSKSSATIKLQLSEWQRKFILDGFDDELRIACTGISAGKSRALAIWLIMQMARKPECRCIGIAQTHKALKRVLIREMQAVCGMFKLGYDYNKSEQEFMLSNGSVMFGYSSENPSGMLGLSEIDILAMDESAYISEEAYQYASDRMRGGKYEPLTRLISSPQSMSAENWFSSLCKNHSGCVVRATALDNPFTSDKFKARLKERYVEGSNIYRQQVLGEIFDFDIASQIVMRSDFIEAKLVNPDRKGYWMGCDFAGLGADENTVAIIDEKGMVDWKHAADLNTNQKVEQIWELWQNFHPLGAYGDGTGGYGQGAIDLAANKDMKIESVNFAQKAFKENDYPNARTEMYLELAKEIKNGFWVTDEVKTEILAMQVEIDKKGHQRLLPKELAKKILGHSPDMADAVALAVYAKNHGDAKPGEGYSAEKAREVADRYFAMCGG
;
A
#
# COMPACT_ATOMS: atom_id res chain seq x y z
N MET A 1 38.65 -41.27 59.67
CA MET A 1 39.04 -40.79 58.34
C MET A 1 38.11 -41.43 57.30
N ALA A 2 37.12 -40.69 56.84
CA ALA A 2 36.18 -41.14 55.80
C ALA A 2 36.33 -40.14 54.64
N ALA A 3 36.88 -40.60 53.52
CA ALA A 3 37.09 -39.85 52.32
C ALA A 3 35.75 -39.60 51.59
N ARG A 4 35.32 -38.34 51.48
CA ARG A 4 34.23 -37.90 50.60
C ARG A 4 34.69 -38.03 49.14
N LYS A 5 34.06 -38.95 48.38
CA LYS A 5 34.17 -38.96 46.91
C LYS A 5 33.32 -37.81 46.36
N SER A 6 34.01 -36.84 45.76
CA SER A 6 33.37 -35.83 44.95
C SER A 6 32.91 -36.41 43.63
N SER A 7 31.61 -36.60 43.46
CA SER A 7 31.02 -36.93 42.14
C SER A 7 31.01 -35.71 41.25
N SER A 8 31.93 -35.63 40.32
CA SER A 8 31.86 -34.68 39.21
C SER A 8 30.73 -35.11 38.26
N SER A 9 29.57 -34.45 38.36
CA SER A 9 28.55 -34.59 37.36
C SER A 9 28.99 -33.93 36.05
N SER A 10 29.41 -34.69 35.09
CA SER A 10 29.59 -34.22 33.72
C SER A 10 28.25 -33.70 33.19
N LYS A 11 28.06 -32.42 33.10
CA LYS A 11 26.95 -31.84 32.36
C LYS A 11 27.10 -32.22 30.90
N SER A 12 26.34 -33.20 30.43
CA SER A 12 26.24 -33.49 29.01
C SER A 12 25.72 -32.24 28.29
N SER A 13 26.55 -31.60 27.48
CA SER A 13 26.15 -30.52 26.62
C SER A 13 25.16 -31.07 25.57
N ALA A 14 23.88 -30.82 25.76
CA ALA A 14 22.88 -31.19 24.76
C ALA A 14 23.11 -30.33 23.51
N THR A 15 23.56 -30.96 22.44
CA THR A 15 23.72 -30.28 21.13
C THR A 15 22.34 -30.09 20.51
N ILE A 16 21.93 -28.83 20.37
CA ILE A 16 20.70 -28.47 19.66
C ILE A 16 21.02 -28.34 18.17
N LYS A 17 20.41 -29.18 17.32
CA LYS A 17 20.51 -29.05 15.86
C LYS A 17 19.50 -28.03 15.39
N LEU A 18 19.96 -26.86 15.00
CA LEU A 18 19.16 -25.80 14.39
C LEU A 18 19.17 -25.98 12.87
N GLN A 19 18.01 -26.23 12.28
CA GLN A 19 17.86 -26.25 10.82
C GLN A 19 17.53 -24.85 10.32
N LEU A 20 18.38 -24.31 9.47
CA LEU A 20 18.23 -22.98 8.85
C LEU A 20 18.34 -23.12 7.33
N SER A 21 17.56 -22.35 6.61
CA SER A 21 17.79 -22.15 5.18
C SER A 21 19.09 -21.35 4.96
N GLU A 22 19.62 -21.34 3.74
CA GLU A 22 20.87 -20.63 3.42
C GLU A 22 20.78 -19.14 3.78
N TRP A 23 19.70 -18.47 3.41
CA TRP A 23 19.51 -17.05 3.72
C TRP A 23 19.38 -16.79 5.23
N GLN A 24 18.68 -17.68 5.97
CA GLN A 24 18.58 -17.57 7.42
C GLN A 24 19.95 -17.73 8.09
N ARG A 25 20.78 -18.64 7.60
CA ARG A 25 22.16 -18.79 8.08
C ARG A 25 22.96 -17.51 7.86
N LYS A 26 22.89 -16.93 6.65
CA LYS A 26 23.52 -15.65 6.33
C LYS A 26 23.02 -14.52 7.23
N PHE A 27 21.72 -14.44 7.48
CA PHE A 27 21.12 -13.40 8.31
C PHE A 27 21.46 -13.55 9.79
N ILE A 28 21.43 -14.77 10.32
CA ILE A 28 21.58 -15.07 11.75
C ILE A 28 23.04 -15.22 12.14
N LEU A 29 23.83 -16.00 11.39
CA LEU A 29 25.15 -16.45 11.81
C LEU A 29 26.29 -15.67 11.16
N ASP A 30 26.27 -15.48 9.83
CA ASP A 30 27.38 -14.86 9.12
C ASP A 30 27.52 -13.36 9.46
N GLY A 31 26.46 -12.69 9.86
CA GLY A 31 26.45 -11.31 10.33
C GLY A 31 25.95 -11.19 11.77
N PHE A 32 26.32 -12.12 12.65
CA PHE A 32 25.75 -12.24 13.99
C PHE A 32 25.89 -10.96 14.83
N ASP A 33 27.03 -10.29 14.75
CA ASP A 33 27.36 -9.06 15.49
C ASP A 33 27.45 -7.82 14.55
N ASP A 34 26.97 -7.87 13.33
CA ASP A 34 26.92 -6.69 12.46
C ASP A 34 26.00 -5.62 13.08
N GLU A 35 26.40 -4.36 13.00
CA GLU A 35 25.61 -3.23 13.49
C GLU A 35 24.22 -3.19 12.82
N LEU A 36 24.18 -3.33 11.50
CA LEU A 36 22.95 -3.37 10.71
C LEU A 36 22.90 -4.60 9.81
N ARG A 37 21.78 -5.32 9.85
CA ARG A 37 21.47 -6.35 8.86
C ARG A 37 19.99 -6.35 8.53
N ILE A 38 19.69 -6.47 7.27
CA ILE A 38 18.34 -6.36 6.73
C ILE A 38 18.00 -7.67 5.99
N ALA A 39 16.84 -8.26 6.24
CA ALA A 39 16.31 -9.33 5.40
C ALA A 39 15.13 -8.81 4.58
N CYS A 40 15.34 -8.67 3.28
CA CYS A 40 14.30 -8.31 2.32
C CYS A 40 13.98 -9.55 1.48
N THR A 41 12.85 -10.21 1.76
CA THR A 41 12.55 -11.53 1.18
C THR A 41 11.10 -11.62 0.72
N GLY A 42 10.80 -12.61 -0.09
CA GLY A 42 9.42 -12.95 -0.43
C GLY A 42 8.58 -13.32 0.80
N ILE A 43 7.25 -13.37 0.62
CA ILE A 43 6.32 -13.79 1.65
C ILE A 43 6.61 -15.24 2.09
N SER A 44 6.31 -15.57 3.36
CA SER A 44 6.48 -16.93 3.89
C SER A 44 7.89 -17.52 3.78
N ALA A 45 8.93 -16.69 3.57
CA ALA A 45 10.32 -17.12 3.55
C ALA A 45 10.84 -17.55 4.94
N GLY A 46 10.11 -17.30 6.02
CA GLY A 46 10.50 -17.64 7.39
C GLY A 46 11.21 -16.51 8.13
N LYS A 47 10.91 -15.25 7.78
CA LYS A 47 11.50 -14.01 8.33
C LYS A 47 11.40 -13.89 9.84
N SER A 48 10.18 -13.88 10.37
CA SER A 48 9.92 -13.68 11.81
C SER A 48 10.58 -14.75 12.66
N ARG A 49 10.66 -15.99 12.15
CA ARG A 49 11.41 -17.07 12.79
C ARG A 49 12.91 -16.77 12.86
N ALA A 50 13.49 -16.28 11.76
CA ALA A 50 14.91 -15.91 11.72
C ALA A 50 15.23 -14.76 12.68
N LEU A 51 14.37 -13.72 12.72
CA LEU A 51 14.51 -12.61 13.64
C LEU A 51 14.45 -13.06 15.11
N ALA A 52 13.47 -13.90 15.46
CA ALA A 52 13.31 -14.42 16.82
C ALA A 52 14.51 -15.28 17.25
N ILE A 53 15.04 -16.13 16.37
CA ILE A 53 16.24 -16.94 16.66
C ILE A 53 17.41 -16.03 16.96
N TRP A 54 17.70 -15.06 16.06
CA TRP A 54 18.82 -14.15 16.25
C TRP A 54 18.66 -13.32 17.54
N LEU A 55 17.47 -12.75 17.77
CA LEU A 55 17.20 -11.92 18.94
C LEU A 55 17.37 -12.70 20.26
N ILE A 56 16.80 -13.90 20.36
CA ILE A 56 16.95 -14.76 21.56
C ILE A 56 18.41 -15.18 21.76
N MET A 57 19.15 -15.47 20.71
CA MET A 57 20.57 -15.80 20.81
C MET A 57 21.40 -14.60 21.32
N GLN A 58 21.12 -13.40 20.85
CA GLN A 58 21.78 -12.17 21.33
C GLN A 58 21.42 -11.89 22.80
N MET A 59 20.14 -11.95 23.16
CA MET A 59 19.66 -11.77 24.55
C MET A 59 20.28 -12.80 25.49
N ALA A 60 20.39 -14.06 25.09
CA ALA A 60 21.00 -15.12 25.91
C ALA A 60 22.49 -14.90 26.11
N ARG A 61 23.21 -14.38 25.11
CA ARG A 61 24.65 -14.13 25.14
C ARG A 61 25.01 -12.85 25.90
N LYS A 62 24.13 -11.85 25.89
CA LYS A 62 24.35 -10.51 26.46
C LYS A 62 23.47 -10.31 27.71
N PRO A 63 23.90 -10.73 28.93
CA PRO A 63 23.09 -10.55 30.16
C PRO A 63 22.67 -9.10 30.37
N GLU A 64 21.41 -8.89 30.77
CA GLU A 64 20.82 -7.57 31.06
C GLU A 64 20.75 -6.64 29.87
N CYS A 65 20.89 -7.16 28.61
CA CYS A 65 20.72 -6.32 27.44
C CYS A 65 19.26 -5.86 27.29
N ARG A 66 19.11 -4.66 26.77
CA ARG A 66 17.81 -4.00 26.57
C ARG A 66 17.51 -3.93 25.07
N CYS A 67 16.39 -4.50 24.70
CA CYS A 67 16.00 -4.61 23.30
C CYS A 67 14.66 -3.90 23.04
N ILE A 68 14.48 -3.34 21.85
CA ILE A 68 13.16 -2.93 21.33
C ILE A 68 12.75 -3.92 20.25
N GLY A 69 11.52 -4.45 20.37
CA GLY A 69 10.85 -5.24 19.33
C GLY A 69 9.66 -4.49 18.75
N ILE A 70 9.63 -4.23 17.45
CA ILE A 70 8.55 -3.48 16.81
C ILE A 70 7.87 -4.34 15.75
N ALA A 71 6.52 -4.27 15.70
CA ALA A 71 5.69 -4.79 14.63
C ALA A 71 4.65 -3.73 14.22
N GLN A 72 3.96 -3.92 13.11
CA GLN A 72 2.96 -2.99 12.61
C GLN A 72 1.88 -2.65 13.66
N THR A 73 1.36 -3.67 14.37
CA THR A 73 0.35 -3.54 15.41
C THR A 73 0.72 -4.35 16.65
N HIS A 74 0.20 -4.01 17.83
CA HIS A 74 0.36 -4.85 19.03
C HIS A 74 -0.16 -6.27 18.85
N LYS A 75 -1.20 -6.45 18.03
CA LYS A 75 -1.73 -7.78 17.70
C LYS A 75 -0.75 -8.58 16.86
N ALA A 76 -0.08 -7.96 15.90
CA ALA A 76 0.97 -8.58 15.09
C ALA A 76 2.18 -8.93 15.95
N LEU A 77 2.67 -8.00 16.77
CA LEU A 77 3.76 -8.23 17.72
C LEU A 77 3.52 -9.50 18.55
N LYS A 78 2.36 -9.59 19.19
CA LYS A 78 2.01 -10.72 20.07
C LYS A 78 1.83 -12.03 19.31
N ARG A 79 1.16 -12.00 18.14
CA ARG A 79 0.82 -13.21 17.40
C ARG A 79 1.98 -13.76 16.59
N VAL A 80 2.94 -12.93 16.23
CA VAL A 80 4.07 -13.31 15.38
C VAL A 80 5.35 -13.29 16.19
N LEU A 81 5.95 -12.13 16.48
CA LEU A 81 7.28 -12.04 17.04
C LEU A 81 7.37 -12.68 18.44
N ILE A 82 6.47 -12.33 19.36
CA ILE A 82 6.47 -12.92 20.73
C ILE A 82 6.26 -14.43 20.68
N ARG A 83 5.33 -14.91 19.87
CA ARG A 83 5.09 -16.34 19.71
C ARG A 83 6.31 -17.09 19.18
N GLU A 84 7.02 -16.53 18.21
CA GLU A 84 8.25 -17.11 17.68
C GLU A 84 9.36 -17.08 18.74
N MET A 85 9.52 -16.01 19.51
CA MET A 85 10.48 -15.94 20.62
C MET A 85 10.20 -17.02 21.67
N GLN A 86 8.94 -17.22 22.07
CA GLN A 86 8.54 -18.28 23.00
C GLN A 86 8.89 -19.66 22.45
N ALA A 87 8.61 -19.90 21.18
CA ALA A 87 8.95 -21.17 20.52
C ALA A 87 10.48 -21.41 20.47
N VAL A 88 11.27 -20.36 20.24
CA VAL A 88 12.73 -20.41 20.26
C VAL A 88 13.26 -20.68 21.67
N CYS A 89 12.74 -20.02 22.70
CA CYS A 89 13.10 -20.31 24.10
C CYS A 89 12.80 -21.76 24.46
N GLY A 90 11.65 -22.28 24.06
CA GLY A 90 11.31 -23.70 24.25
C GLY A 90 12.32 -24.63 23.58
N MET A 91 12.73 -24.33 22.36
CA MET A 91 13.73 -25.11 21.60
C MET A 91 15.12 -25.09 22.27
N PHE A 92 15.55 -23.93 22.77
CA PHE A 92 16.84 -23.77 23.46
C PHE A 92 16.79 -24.09 24.96
N LYS A 93 15.61 -24.44 25.50
CA LYS A 93 15.37 -24.69 26.93
C LYS A 93 15.76 -23.49 27.81
N LEU A 94 15.50 -22.28 27.31
CA LEU A 94 15.75 -21.03 28.04
C LEU A 94 14.52 -20.67 28.88
N GLY A 95 14.74 -20.29 30.14
CA GLY A 95 13.72 -19.71 30.99
C GLY A 95 13.39 -18.28 30.56
N TYR A 96 12.12 -17.95 30.52
CA TYR A 96 11.64 -16.62 30.20
C TYR A 96 10.36 -16.29 30.96
N ASP A 97 10.07 -15.01 31.11
CA ASP A 97 8.79 -14.45 31.52
C ASP A 97 8.24 -13.50 30.46
N TYR A 98 6.91 -13.39 30.32
CA TYR A 98 6.27 -12.47 29.41
C TYR A 98 5.11 -11.73 30.07
N ASN A 99 5.36 -10.45 30.37
CA ASN A 99 4.35 -9.53 30.87
C ASN A 99 3.48 -9.04 29.69
N LYS A 100 2.22 -9.52 29.65
CA LYS A 100 1.27 -9.21 28.57
C LYS A 100 0.75 -7.78 28.62
N SER A 101 0.73 -7.15 29.80
CA SER A 101 0.23 -5.77 29.96
C SER A 101 1.25 -4.78 29.45
N GLU A 102 2.51 -4.95 29.83
CA GLU A 102 3.61 -4.06 29.45
C GLU A 102 4.27 -4.47 28.13
N GLN A 103 3.92 -5.61 27.57
CA GLN A 103 4.55 -6.19 26.37
C GLN A 103 6.06 -6.44 26.55
N GLU A 104 6.48 -6.82 27.76
CA GLU A 104 7.87 -7.09 28.10
C GLU A 104 8.18 -8.58 28.06
N PHE A 105 9.23 -8.95 27.34
CA PHE A 105 9.74 -10.31 27.27
C PHE A 105 11.13 -10.40 27.92
N MET A 106 11.23 -11.12 29.02
CA MET A 106 12.44 -11.17 29.85
C MET A 106 13.03 -12.58 29.87
N LEU A 107 14.34 -12.69 29.69
CA LEU A 107 15.08 -13.95 29.92
C LEU A 107 15.61 -14.03 31.36
N SER A 108 15.87 -15.26 31.81
CA SER A 108 16.39 -15.51 33.18
C SER A 108 17.75 -14.85 33.48
N ASN A 109 18.48 -14.37 32.49
CA ASN A 109 19.74 -13.64 32.64
C ASN A 109 19.55 -12.12 32.78
N GLY A 110 18.32 -11.64 32.94
CA GLY A 110 17.98 -10.24 33.09
C GLY A 110 17.83 -9.44 31.79
N SER A 111 18.05 -10.06 30.63
CA SER A 111 17.84 -9.39 29.35
C SER A 111 16.35 -9.20 29.09
N VAL A 112 15.96 -8.01 28.60
CA VAL A 112 14.56 -7.65 28.36
C VAL A 112 14.35 -7.10 26.96
N MET A 113 13.23 -7.49 26.32
CA MET A 113 12.74 -6.91 25.07
C MET A 113 11.41 -6.20 25.35
N PHE A 114 11.38 -4.90 25.07
CA PHE A 114 10.20 -4.04 25.12
C PHE A 114 9.48 -4.07 23.80
N GLY A 115 8.22 -4.45 23.80
CA GLY A 115 7.42 -4.62 22.59
C GLY A 115 6.58 -3.38 22.25
N TYR A 116 6.71 -2.88 21.01
CA TYR A 116 5.98 -1.70 20.55
C TYR A 116 5.28 -1.98 19.21
N SER A 117 4.34 -1.10 18.88
CA SER A 117 3.71 -1.05 17.57
C SER A 117 4.00 0.28 16.89
N SER A 118 3.92 0.29 15.55
CA SER A 118 4.07 1.55 14.79
C SER A 118 2.88 2.50 14.94
N GLU A 119 1.78 2.06 15.57
CA GLU A 119 0.59 2.89 15.80
C GLU A 119 0.82 3.97 16.88
N ASN A 120 1.78 3.76 17.78
CA ASN A 120 2.11 4.71 18.84
C ASN A 120 3.64 4.82 19.03
N PRO A 121 4.37 5.49 18.13
CA PRO A 121 5.82 5.64 18.23
C PRO A 121 6.26 6.41 19.48
N SER A 122 5.48 7.39 19.93
CA SER A 122 5.79 8.22 21.10
C SER A 122 5.84 7.42 22.42
N GLY A 123 5.23 6.24 22.48
CA GLY A 123 5.36 5.33 23.62
C GLY A 123 6.81 4.91 23.92
N MET A 124 7.72 5.04 22.96
CA MET A 124 9.16 4.76 23.13
C MET A 124 9.96 5.91 23.74
N LEU A 125 9.37 7.10 23.95
CA LEU A 125 10.09 8.30 24.40
C LEU A 125 10.74 8.15 25.79
N GLY A 126 10.16 7.32 26.66
CA GLY A 126 10.70 7.04 27.99
C GLY A 126 11.85 6.04 28.04
N LEU A 127 12.18 5.38 26.93
CA LEU A 127 13.25 4.41 26.86
C LEU A 127 14.63 5.07 26.68
N SER A 128 15.64 4.45 27.25
CA SER A 128 17.05 4.79 27.08
C SER A 128 17.92 3.53 27.16
N GLU A 129 19.16 3.66 26.75
CA GLU A 129 20.16 2.60 26.89
C GLU A 129 19.73 1.30 26.20
N ILE A 130 19.25 1.41 24.96
CA ILE A 130 18.85 0.27 24.15
C ILE A 130 20.06 -0.25 23.39
N ASP A 131 20.28 -1.57 23.48
CA ASP A 131 21.37 -2.28 22.83
C ASP A 131 20.93 -2.89 21.48
N ILE A 132 19.65 -3.30 21.37
CA ILE A 132 19.17 -4.05 20.20
C ILE A 132 17.83 -3.50 19.71
N LEU A 133 17.73 -3.26 18.39
CA LEU A 133 16.49 -2.98 17.69
C LEU A 133 16.13 -4.14 16.74
N ALA A 134 14.96 -4.71 16.92
CA ALA A 134 14.42 -5.77 16.08
C ALA A 134 13.04 -5.38 15.52
N MET A 135 12.88 -5.29 14.19
CA MET A 135 11.63 -4.87 13.57
C MET A 135 11.12 -5.95 12.61
N ASP A 136 9.89 -6.41 12.86
CA ASP A 136 9.19 -7.40 12.03
C ASP A 136 8.23 -6.69 11.06
N GLU A 137 8.32 -7.04 9.77
CA GLU A 137 7.61 -6.42 8.65
C GLU A 137 7.89 -4.90 8.57
N SER A 138 9.18 -4.55 8.60
CA SER A 138 9.69 -3.17 8.66
C SER A 138 9.15 -2.25 7.55
N ALA A 139 8.91 -2.77 6.34
CA ALA A 139 8.36 -1.98 5.24
C ALA A 139 6.93 -1.45 5.52
N TYR A 140 6.22 -2.04 6.48
CA TYR A 140 4.86 -1.65 6.89
C TYR A 140 4.84 -0.82 8.18
N ILE A 141 6.01 -0.51 8.73
CA ILE A 141 6.21 0.32 9.91
C ILE A 141 6.55 1.73 9.44
N SER A 142 6.04 2.76 10.13
CA SER A 142 6.33 4.15 9.79
C SER A 142 7.82 4.47 9.98
N GLU A 143 8.36 5.35 9.14
CA GLU A 143 9.74 5.83 9.29
C GLU A 143 9.93 6.52 10.65
N GLU A 144 8.91 7.24 11.10
CA GLU A 144 8.90 7.88 12.42
C GLU A 144 9.16 6.85 13.54
N ALA A 145 8.50 5.68 13.53
CA ALA A 145 8.71 4.64 14.52
C ALA A 145 10.15 4.08 14.48
N TYR A 146 10.73 3.95 13.28
CA TYR A 146 12.14 3.56 13.12
C TYR A 146 13.08 4.63 13.70
N GLN A 147 12.84 5.91 13.42
CA GLN A 147 13.63 7.03 13.93
C GLN A 147 13.55 7.10 15.47
N TYR A 148 12.34 7.04 16.05
CA TYR A 148 12.18 7.01 17.51
C TYR A 148 12.95 5.88 18.17
N ALA A 149 12.87 4.66 17.61
CA ALA A 149 13.59 3.51 18.14
C ALA A 149 15.12 3.64 18.01
N SER A 150 15.59 4.11 16.86
CA SER A 150 17.02 4.32 16.58
C SER A 150 17.64 5.37 17.51
N ASP A 151 16.90 6.43 17.83
CA ASP A 151 17.35 7.47 18.79
C ASP A 151 17.53 6.94 20.22
N ARG A 152 16.93 5.79 20.57
CA ARG A 152 17.07 5.15 21.89
C ARG A 152 18.30 4.26 21.99
N MET A 153 18.94 3.94 20.85
CA MET A 153 20.12 3.06 20.76
C MET A 153 21.42 3.80 21.08
N ARG A 154 21.43 4.58 22.14
CA ARG A 154 22.59 5.34 22.61
C ARG A 154 22.84 5.05 24.09
N GLY A 155 24.08 4.83 24.44
CA GLY A 155 24.50 4.63 25.83
C GLY A 155 24.06 3.31 26.44
N GLY A 156 23.78 2.28 25.64
CA GLY A 156 23.51 0.93 26.07
C GLY A 156 24.73 0.23 26.67
N LYS A 157 24.52 -0.94 27.27
CA LYS A 157 25.59 -1.77 27.86
C LYS A 157 26.47 -2.41 26.79
N TYR A 158 25.92 -2.61 25.58
CA TYR A 158 26.57 -3.27 24.46
C TYR A 158 26.52 -2.38 23.22
N GLU A 159 27.44 -2.68 22.27
CA GLU A 159 27.39 -2.03 20.96
C GLU A 159 26.03 -2.26 20.30
N PRO A 160 25.44 -1.20 19.69
CA PRO A 160 24.09 -1.26 19.14
C PRO A 160 23.97 -2.19 17.95
N LEU A 161 22.93 -3.02 17.91
CA LEU A 161 22.63 -3.93 16.83
C LEU A 161 21.22 -3.75 16.30
N THR A 162 21.07 -3.58 15.00
CA THR A 162 19.77 -3.40 14.33
C THR A 162 19.47 -4.57 13.39
N ARG A 163 18.28 -5.14 13.50
CA ARG A 163 17.75 -6.16 12.58
C ARG A 163 16.38 -5.77 12.07
N LEU A 164 16.31 -5.64 10.77
CA LEU A 164 15.08 -5.28 10.05
C LEU A 164 14.70 -6.43 9.11
N ILE A 165 13.46 -6.88 9.18
CA ILE A 165 12.97 -7.90 8.27
C ILE A 165 11.65 -7.46 7.64
N SER A 166 11.49 -7.67 6.34
CA SER A 166 10.24 -7.44 5.64
C SER A 166 10.18 -8.15 4.29
N SER A 167 8.96 -8.31 3.77
CA SER A 167 8.75 -8.34 2.33
C SER A 167 8.75 -6.91 1.82
N PRO A 168 9.18 -6.65 0.57
CA PRO A 168 9.06 -5.32 0.00
C PRO A 168 7.60 -4.88 0.00
N GLN A 169 7.33 -3.68 0.44
CA GLN A 169 6.02 -3.09 0.25
C GLN A 169 5.89 -2.59 -1.18
N SER A 170 4.74 -2.79 -1.78
CA SER A 170 4.51 -2.60 -3.20
C SER A 170 4.55 -1.16 -3.66
N MET A 171 5.11 -0.15 -2.95
CA MET A 171 4.44 1.06 -3.26
C MET A 171 5.09 2.41 -3.11
N SER A 172 6.34 2.51 -2.97
CA SER A 172 7.02 3.72 -3.42
C SER A 172 8.52 3.51 -3.44
N ALA A 173 9.14 4.06 -4.47
CA ALA A 173 10.57 4.36 -4.45
C ALA A 173 10.96 5.20 -3.21
N GLU A 174 9.98 5.77 -2.53
CA GLU A 174 10.06 6.62 -1.34
C GLU A 174 9.84 5.87 -0.02
N ASN A 175 9.54 4.56 -0.03
CA ASN A 175 9.47 3.80 1.21
C ASN A 175 10.85 3.76 1.89
N TRP A 176 10.92 4.25 3.13
CA TRP A 176 12.17 4.36 3.90
C TRP A 176 12.94 3.03 3.98
N PHE A 177 12.23 1.89 4.13
CA PHE A 177 12.84 0.57 4.17
C PHE A 177 13.48 0.20 2.83
N SER A 178 12.81 0.51 1.71
CA SER A 178 13.37 0.29 0.36
C SER A 178 14.60 1.17 0.12
N SER A 179 14.55 2.44 0.53
CA SER A 179 15.67 3.37 0.47
C SER A 179 16.85 2.89 1.33
N LEU A 180 16.56 2.41 2.55
CA LEU A 180 17.59 1.83 3.43
C LEU A 180 18.25 0.60 2.81
N CYS A 181 17.46 -0.30 2.20
CA CYS A 181 17.97 -1.48 1.49
C CYS A 181 18.87 -1.13 0.29
N LYS A 182 18.61 -0.01 -0.39
CA LYS A 182 19.44 0.47 -1.51
C LYS A 182 20.75 1.06 -1.01
N ASN A 183 20.65 1.95 -0.02
CA ASN A 183 21.80 2.67 0.54
C ASN A 183 22.76 1.74 1.29
N HIS A 184 22.28 0.64 1.85
CA HIS A 184 23.04 -0.34 2.62
C HIS A 184 22.99 -1.74 1.97
N SER A 185 23.17 -1.82 0.65
CA SER A 185 23.03 -3.07 -0.11
C SER A 185 23.91 -4.23 0.39
N GLY A 186 25.09 -3.94 0.93
CA GLY A 186 25.98 -4.92 1.54
C GLY A 186 25.44 -5.56 2.83
N CYS A 187 24.48 -4.88 3.51
CA CYS A 187 23.86 -5.38 4.73
C CYS A 187 22.57 -6.17 4.45
N VAL A 188 22.12 -6.25 3.17
CA VAL A 188 20.84 -6.84 2.79
C VAL A 188 21.00 -8.30 2.42
N VAL A 189 20.27 -9.17 3.12
CA VAL A 189 20.10 -10.58 2.76
C VAL A 189 18.79 -10.72 1.99
N ARG A 190 18.84 -11.35 0.82
CA ARG A 190 17.68 -11.58 -0.05
C ARG A 190 17.34 -13.05 -0.13
N ALA A 191 16.03 -13.34 -0.26
CA ALA A 191 15.54 -14.68 -0.51
C ALA A 191 14.13 -14.62 -1.13
N THR A 192 13.77 -15.65 -1.86
CA THR A 192 12.44 -15.79 -2.43
C THR A 192 11.50 -16.56 -1.48
N ALA A 193 10.20 -16.47 -1.72
CA ALA A 193 9.22 -17.32 -1.03
C ALA A 193 9.45 -18.83 -1.32
N LEU A 194 10.12 -19.14 -2.45
CA LEU A 194 10.37 -20.49 -2.92
C LEU A 194 11.60 -21.14 -2.25
N ASP A 195 12.51 -20.32 -1.70
CA ASP A 195 13.74 -20.78 -1.05
C ASP A 195 13.51 -21.37 0.35
N ASN A 196 12.30 -21.26 0.89
CA ASN A 196 12.00 -21.82 2.20
C ASN A 196 11.81 -23.34 2.10
N PRO A 197 12.75 -24.15 2.63
CA PRO A 197 12.65 -25.61 2.57
C PRO A 197 11.57 -26.20 3.51
N PHE A 198 11.04 -25.35 4.42
CA PHE A 198 10.03 -25.75 5.40
C PHE A 198 8.60 -25.51 4.92
N THR A 199 8.40 -24.87 3.78
CA THR A 199 7.09 -24.71 3.14
C THR A 199 6.78 -25.91 2.24
N SER A 200 5.52 -26.38 2.28
CA SER A 200 5.08 -27.50 1.45
C SER A 200 5.07 -27.14 -0.05
N ASP A 201 5.31 -28.13 -0.90
CA ASP A 201 5.23 -27.96 -2.35
C ASP A 201 3.83 -27.49 -2.80
N LYS A 202 2.78 -27.93 -2.10
CA LYS A 202 1.40 -27.47 -2.32
C LYS A 202 1.23 -25.97 -2.06
N PHE A 203 1.93 -25.42 -1.07
CA PHE A 203 1.92 -23.98 -0.82
C PHE A 203 2.68 -23.22 -1.92
N LYS A 204 3.85 -23.72 -2.32
CA LYS A 204 4.65 -23.15 -3.40
C LYS A 204 3.88 -23.14 -4.74
N ALA A 205 3.17 -24.22 -5.05
CA ALA A 205 2.29 -24.29 -6.22
C ALA A 205 1.18 -23.23 -6.17
N ARG A 206 0.50 -23.09 -5.02
CA ARG A 206 -0.53 -22.04 -4.84
C ARG A 206 0.02 -20.62 -4.98
N LEU A 207 1.26 -20.36 -4.61
CA LEU A 207 1.89 -19.06 -4.86
C LEU A 207 2.02 -18.78 -6.35
N LYS A 208 2.42 -19.79 -7.14
CA LYS A 208 2.53 -19.66 -8.61
C LYS A 208 1.18 -19.52 -9.30
N GLU A 209 0.12 -20.13 -8.76
CA GLU A 209 -1.24 -19.94 -9.26
C GLU A 209 -1.78 -18.53 -8.93
N ARG A 210 -1.50 -18.05 -7.70
CA ARG A 210 -2.00 -16.76 -7.21
C ARG A 210 -1.29 -15.57 -7.86
N TYR A 211 -0.01 -15.70 -8.10
CA TYR A 211 0.83 -14.64 -8.65
C TYR A 211 1.36 -15.07 -10.02
N VAL A 212 0.97 -14.35 -11.06
CA VAL A 212 1.44 -14.63 -12.43
C VAL A 212 2.95 -14.45 -12.50
N GLU A 213 3.67 -15.49 -12.88
CA GLU A 213 5.12 -15.47 -13.00
C GLU A 213 5.57 -14.34 -13.96
N GLY A 214 6.58 -13.56 -13.54
CA GLY A 214 7.05 -12.38 -14.27
C GLY A 214 6.28 -11.08 -14.02
N SER A 215 5.10 -11.13 -13.36
CA SER A 215 4.39 -9.91 -12.96
C SER A 215 5.14 -9.16 -11.86
N ASN A 216 4.95 -7.83 -11.76
CA ASN A 216 5.57 -7.03 -10.72
C ASN A 216 5.17 -7.50 -9.32
N ILE A 217 3.93 -7.93 -9.13
CA ILE A 217 3.46 -8.51 -7.86
C ILE A 217 4.19 -9.83 -7.55
N TYR A 218 4.41 -10.69 -8.55
CA TYR A 218 5.19 -11.92 -8.38
C TYR A 218 6.64 -11.61 -7.98
N ARG A 219 7.29 -10.69 -8.71
CA ARG A 219 8.66 -10.26 -8.42
C ARG A 219 8.79 -9.73 -7.00
N GLN A 220 7.83 -8.96 -6.56
CA GLN A 220 7.82 -8.36 -5.24
C GLN A 220 7.43 -9.35 -4.14
N GLN A 221 6.26 -9.99 -4.24
CA GLN A 221 5.72 -10.83 -3.17
C GLN A 221 6.39 -12.21 -3.11
N VAL A 222 6.76 -12.77 -4.27
CA VAL A 222 7.38 -14.10 -4.32
C VAL A 222 8.90 -14.00 -4.30
N LEU A 223 9.48 -13.15 -5.16
CA LEU A 223 10.94 -13.04 -5.28
C LEU A 223 11.57 -12.09 -4.24
N GLY A 224 10.78 -11.24 -3.58
CA GLY A 224 11.29 -10.28 -2.60
C GLY A 224 12.13 -9.16 -3.23
N GLU A 225 11.90 -8.86 -4.52
CA GLU A 225 12.61 -7.82 -5.22
C GLU A 225 12.12 -6.44 -4.79
N ILE A 226 13.07 -5.56 -4.47
CA ILE A 226 12.84 -4.11 -4.43
C ILE A 226 13.18 -3.60 -5.83
N PHE A 227 12.21 -3.05 -6.49
CA PHE A 227 12.43 -2.29 -7.71
C PHE A 227 11.80 -0.91 -7.51
N ASP A 228 12.43 0.08 -8.07
CA ASP A 228 11.74 1.33 -8.33
C ASP A 228 10.58 0.94 -9.21
N PHE A 229 9.35 1.22 -8.74
CA PHE A 229 8.18 0.91 -9.53
C PHE A 229 8.47 1.38 -10.93
N ASP A 230 8.63 0.41 -11.77
CA ASP A 230 9.08 0.60 -13.12
C ASP A 230 8.15 1.65 -13.71
N ILE A 231 8.72 2.72 -14.21
CA ILE A 231 8.10 3.66 -15.13
C ILE A 231 7.10 2.93 -16.07
N ALA A 232 7.37 1.67 -16.38
CA ALA A 232 6.52 0.78 -17.17
C ALA A 232 5.22 0.30 -16.49
N SER A 233 5.10 0.32 -15.17
CA SER A 233 3.86 -0.08 -14.46
C SER A 233 2.98 1.09 -14.05
N GLN A 234 3.53 2.31 -13.99
CA GLN A 234 2.77 3.51 -13.71
C GLN A 234 2.02 3.97 -14.96
N ILE A 235 0.79 4.41 -14.78
CA ILE A 235 0.01 4.97 -15.89
C ILE A 235 0.46 6.40 -16.24
N VAL A 236 1.01 7.13 -15.24
CA VAL A 236 1.60 8.47 -15.39
C VAL A 236 2.87 8.60 -14.55
N MET A 237 3.74 9.53 -14.91
CA MET A 237 4.91 9.95 -14.14
C MET A 237 4.71 11.35 -13.55
N ARG A 238 5.48 11.69 -12.50
CA ARG A 238 5.44 13.07 -11.94
C ARG A 238 5.73 14.15 -12.98
N SER A 239 6.61 13.87 -13.95
CA SER A 239 6.93 14.77 -15.06
C SER A 239 5.80 15.00 -16.06
N ASP A 240 4.76 14.16 -16.04
CA ASP A 240 3.62 14.28 -16.97
C ASP A 240 2.61 15.35 -16.51
N PHE A 241 2.68 15.77 -15.24
CA PHE A 241 1.77 16.76 -14.69
C PHE A 241 2.25 18.18 -14.96
N ILE A 242 1.33 19.04 -15.39
CA ILE A 242 1.58 20.48 -15.46
C ILE A 242 1.30 21.14 -14.11
N GLU A 243 2.12 22.12 -13.74
CA GLU A 243 2.06 22.78 -12.42
C GLU A 243 0.91 23.80 -12.32
N ALA A 244 0.57 24.47 -13.41
CA ALA A 244 -0.42 25.53 -13.40
C ALA A 244 -1.67 25.18 -14.20
N LYS A 245 -2.83 25.50 -13.63
CA LYS A 245 -4.11 25.42 -14.34
C LYS A 245 -4.11 26.36 -15.52
N LEU A 246 -4.38 25.83 -16.69
CA LEU A 246 -4.48 26.63 -17.92
C LEU A 246 -5.88 27.23 -18.06
N VAL A 247 -5.93 28.51 -18.41
CA VAL A 247 -7.19 29.12 -18.85
C VAL A 247 -7.55 28.53 -20.23
N ASN A 248 -8.80 28.10 -20.38
CA ASN A 248 -9.32 27.56 -21.63
C ASN A 248 -10.24 28.56 -22.34
N PRO A 249 -9.70 29.47 -23.20
CA PRO A 249 -10.51 30.45 -23.91
C PRO A 249 -11.40 29.81 -25.00
N ASP A 250 -10.99 28.65 -25.51
CA ASP A 250 -11.70 27.90 -26.59
C ASP A 250 -12.52 26.73 -26.03
N ARG A 251 -13.06 26.87 -24.83
CA ARG A 251 -13.84 25.83 -24.17
C ARG A 251 -15.05 25.46 -25.00
N LYS A 252 -15.19 24.14 -25.24
CA LYS A 252 -16.33 23.57 -25.98
C LYS A 252 -17.46 23.14 -25.05
N GLY A 253 -17.12 22.80 -23.80
CA GLY A 253 -18.10 22.38 -22.80
C GLY A 253 -17.49 21.91 -21.50
N TYR A 254 -18.36 21.40 -20.65
CA TYR A 254 -18.00 20.78 -19.40
C TYR A 254 -18.48 19.34 -19.36
N TRP A 255 -17.81 18.49 -18.62
CA TRP A 255 -18.20 17.10 -18.36
C TRP A 255 -18.11 16.82 -16.87
N MET A 256 -18.99 15.94 -16.40
CA MET A 256 -19.13 15.62 -14.97
C MET A 256 -18.84 14.14 -14.73
N GLY A 257 -18.13 13.86 -13.65
CA GLY A 257 -17.96 12.51 -13.10
C GLY A 257 -18.38 12.46 -11.65
N CYS A 258 -19.11 11.41 -11.26
CA CYS A 258 -19.64 11.22 -9.92
C CYS A 258 -19.18 9.87 -9.37
N ASP A 259 -18.32 9.85 -8.35
CA ASP A 259 -18.01 8.66 -7.57
C ASP A 259 -18.86 8.63 -6.29
N PHE A 260 -19.60 7.54 -6.09
CA PHE A 260 -20.56 7.42 -5.00
C PHE A 260 -20.05 6.43 -3.94
N ALA A 261 -19.76 6.94 -2.74
CA ALA A 261 -19.47 6.12 -1.60
C ALA A 261 -20.70 5.45 -0.99
N GLY A 262 -20.52 4.29 -0.37
CA GLY A 262 -21.49 3.71 0.55
C GLY A 262 -21.50 4.46 1.89
N LEU A 263 -22.12 3.87 2.92
CA LEU A 263 -21.98 4.33 4.29
C LEU A 263 -20.59 3.93 4.81
N GLY A 264 -19.78 4.89 5.25
CA GLY A 264 -18.44 4.66 5.76
C GLY A 264 -17.48 5.81 5.53
N ALA A 265 -16.16 5.52 5.57
CA ALA A 265 -15.11 6.52 5.47
C ALA A 265 -14.81 6.98 4.02
N ASP A 266 -15.34 6.32 2.99
CA ASP A 266 -15.16 6.71 1.59
C ASP A 266 -16.01 7.95 1.29
N GLU A 267 -15.52 8.87 0.44
CA GLU A 267 -16.17 10.15 0.15
C GLU A 267 -17.00 10.09 -1.15
N ASN A 268 -18.14 10.81 -1.15
CA ASN A 268 -18.86 11.09 -2.39
C ASN A 268 -18.16 12.24 -3.10
N THR A 269 -17.73 12.02 -4.31
CA THR A 269 -16.97 12.99 -5.07
C THR A 269 -17.64 13.30 -6.40
N VAL A 270 -17.75 14.57 -6.72
CA VAL A 270 -18.23 15.06 -8.00
C VAL A 270 -17.18 15.98 -8.59
N ALA A 271 -16.74 15.71 -9.81
CA ALA A 271 -15.74 16.49 -10.52
C ALA A 271 -16.31 17.08 -11.83
N ILE A 272 -15.99 18.32 -12.10
CA ILE A 272 -16.26 19.03 -13.37
C ILE A 272 -14.94 19.27 -14.08
N ILE A 273 -14.89 18.90 -15.35
CA ILE A 273 -13.73 19.11 -16.21
C ILE A 273 -14.11 19.89 -17.49
N ASP A 274 -13.12 20.51 -18.12
CA ASP A 274 -13.14 20.91 -19.52
C ASP A 274 -12.04 20.20 -20.32
N GLU A 275 -11.67 20.64 -21.52
CA GLU A 275 -10.62 20.01 -22.33
C GLU A 275 -9.21 20.21 -21.77
N LYS A 276 -9.02 21.14 -20.84
CA LYS A 276 -7.70 21.52 -20.29
C LYS A 276 -7.48 21.03 -18.87
N GLY A 277 -8.52 20.52 -18.20
CA GLY A 277 -8.35 20.01 -16.84
C GLY A 277 -9.58 20.13 -15.96
N MET A 278 -9.35 19.93 -14.68
CA MET A 278 -10.37 20.12 -13.65
C MET A 278 -10.76 21.59 -13.53
N VAL A 279 -12.07 21.83 -13.46
CA VAL A 279 -12.64 23.19 -13.32
C VAL A 279 -13.13 23.42 -11.90
N ASP A 280 -13.97 22.49 -11.41
CA ASP A 280 -14.57 22.54 -10.07
C ASP A 280 -14.82 21.12 -9.56
N TRP A 281 -14.95 20.96 -8.25
CA TRP A 281 -15.24 19.66 -7.64
C TRP A 281 -15.84 19.84 -6.25
N LYS A 282 -16.55 18.81 -5.79
CA LYS A 282 -17.05 18.68 -4.42
C LYS A 282 -16.83 17.28 -3.92
N HIS A 283 -16.46 17.16 -2.66
CA HIS A 283 -16.36 15.88 -1.97
C HIS A 283 -16.84 16.00 -0.53
N ALA A 284 -17.47 14.96 -0.01
CA ALA A 284 -17.89 14.87 1.39
C ALA A 284 -18.21 13.42 1.76
N ALA A 285 -17.86 13.05 3.00
CA ALA A 285 -18.22 11.76 3.58
C ALA A 285 -19.65 11.76 4.14
N ASP A 286 -20.19 10.57 4.40
CA ASP A 286 -21.44 10.32 5.13
C ASP A 286 -22.69 11.01 4.56
N LEU A 287 -22.75 11.26 3.25
CA LEU A 287 -23.92 11.85 2.61
C LEU A 287 -25.04 10.82 2.41
N ASN A 288 -26.27 11.20 2.78
CA ASN A 288 -27.45 10.47 2.32
C ASN A 288 -27.76 10.76 0.84
N THR A 289 -28.64 9.97 0.22
CA THR A 289 -28.94 10.06 -1.22
C THR A 289 -29.41 11.46 -1.64
N ASN A 290 -30.23 12.16 -0.85
CA ASN A 290 -30.68 13.51 -1.18
C ASN A 290 -29.51 14.51 -1.16
N GLN A 291 -28.63 14.41 -0.15
CA GLN A 291 -27.45 15.28 -0.06
C GLN A 291 -26.48 15.05 -1.22
N LYS A 292 -26.32 13.80 -1.67
CA LYS A 292 -25.55 13.49 -2.89
C LYS A 292 -26.13 14.20 -4.11
N VAL A 293 -27.43 14.15 -4.29
CA VAL A 293 -28.11 14.80 -5.41
C VAL A 293 -28.02 16.34 -5.32
N GLU A 294 -28.11 16.93 -4.12
CA GLU A 294 -27.91 18.37 -3.94
C GLU A 294 -26.48 18.81 -4.30
N GLN A 295 -25.47 18.00 -3.92
CA GLN A 295 -24.07 18.26 -4.31
C GLN A 295 -23.88 18.25 -5.83
N ILE A 296 -24.53 17.29 -6.53
CA ILE A 296 -24.52 17.22 -7.99
C ILE A 296 -25.28 18.40 -8.58
N TRP A 297 -26.47 18.71 -8.05
CA TRP A 297 -27.34 19.77 -8.55
C TRP A 297 -26.65 21.13 -8.56
N GLU A 298 -25.91 21.47 -7.52
CA GLU A 298 -25.19 22.74 -7.42
C GLU A 298 -24.15 22.90 -8.55
N LEU A 299 -23.35 21.85 -8.80
CA LEU A 299 -22.39 21.87 -9.90
C LEU A 299 -23.08 21.81 -11.27
N TRP A 300 -24.18 21.06 -11.38
CA TRP A 300 -24.97 20.97 -12.62
C TRP A 300 -25.52 22.32 -13.05
N GLN A 301 -26.09 23.09 -12.12
CA GLN A 301 -26.64 24.43 -12.38
C GLN A 301 -25.56 25.43 -12.79
N ASN A 302 -24.36 25.30 -12.25
CA ASN A 302 -23.28 26.22 -12.54
C ASN A 302 -22.59 25.95 -13.88
N PHE A 303 -22.51 24.68 -14.29
CA PHE A 303 -21.67 24.26 -15.41
C PHE A 303 -22.44 23.66 -16.57
N HIS A 304 -23.67 23.22 -16.41
CA HIS A 304 -24.48 22.58 -17.46
C HIS A 304 -23.71 21.54 -18.30
N PRO A 305 -23.20 20.45 -17.68
CA PRO A 305 -22.31 19.53 -18.35
C PRO A 305 -22.95 18.88 -19.58
N LEU A 306 -22.18 18.76 -20.67
CA LEU A 306 -22.60 18.13 -21.92
C LEU A 306 -22.80 16.62 -21.78
N GLY A 307 -22.09 16.01 -20.83
CA GLY A 307 -22.20 14.60 -20.49
C GLY A 307 -21.80 14.37 -19.04
N ALA A 308 -22.41 13.38 -18.40
CA ALA A 308 -22.12 13.00 -17.02
C ALA A 308 -22.16 11.48 -16.86
N TYR A 309 -21.19 10.93 -16.13
CA TYR A 309 -21.15 9.53 -15.74
C TYR A 309 -21.05 9.40 -14.22
N GLY A 310 -21.72 8.39 -13.68
CA GLY A 310 -21.69 8.06 -12.25
C GLY A 310 -21.34 6.60 -12.02
N ASP A 311 -20.58 6.31 -10.95
CA ASP A 311 -20.27 4.93 -10.55
C ASP A 311 -21.52 4.22 -10.06
N GLY A 312 -22.03 3.28 -10.84
CA GLY A 312 -23.14 2.38 -10.49
C GLY A 312 -22.71 1.08 -9.81
N THR A 313 -21.42 0.91 -9.52
CA THR A 313 -20.87 -0.33 -8.94
C THR A 313 -21.46 -0.56 -7.55
N GLY A 314 -21.92 -1.79 -7.29
CA GLY A 314 -22.46 -2.17 -5.97
C GLY A 314 -23.82 -1.56 -5.61
N GLY A 315 -24.44 -0.76 -6.51
CA GLY A 315 -25.80 -0.20 -6.32
C GLY A 315 -25.89 1.03 -5.42
N TYR A 316 -24.80 1.49 -4.81
CA TYR A 316 -24.82 2.67 -3.93
C TYR A 316 -25.06 3.99 -4.67
N GLY A 317 -24.58 4.08 -5.91
CA GLY A 317 -24.78 5.25 -6.76
C GLY A 317 -26.12 5.28 -7.48
N GLN A 318 -26.72 4.12 -7.74
CA GLN A 318 -27.91 4.04 -8.59
C GLN A 318 -29.08 4.87 -8.06
N GLY A 319 -29.33 4.86 -6.75
CA GLY A 319 -30.39 5.67 -6.17
C GLY A 319 -30.18 7.19 -6.29
N ALA A 320 -28.93 7.65 -6.29
CA ALA A 320 -28.60 9.05 -6.53
C ALA A 320 -28.76 9.42 -8.01
N ILE A 321 -28.37 8.52 -8.93
CA ILE A 321 -28.56 8.69 -10.39
C ILE A 321 -30.05 8.76 -10.73
N ASP A 322 -30.85 7.84 -10.21
CA ASP A 322 -32.31 7.80 -10.45
C ASP A 322 -33.01 9.06 -9.91
N LEU A 323 -32.58 9.53 -8.73
CA LEU A 323 -33.11 10.74 -8.13
C LEU A 323 -32.67 12.02 -8.87
N ALA A 324 -31.45 12.04 -9.40
CA ALA A 324 -30.92 13.10 -10.25
C ALA A 324 -31.73 13.22 -11.55
N ALA A 325 -32.13 12.11 -12.15
CA ALA A 325 -32.98 12.08 -13.35
C ALA A 325 -34.33 12.76 -13.13
N ASN A 326 -34.90 12.72 -11.90
CA ASN A 326 -36.14 13.44 -11.55
C ASN A 326 -35.97 14.99 -11.52
N LYS A 327 -34.72 15.46 -11.54
CA LYS A 327 -34.36 16.88 -11.61
C LYS A 327 -33.78 17.24 -12.99
N ASP A 328 -34.10 16.47 -14.02
CA ASP A 328 -33.59 16.62 -15.40
C ASP A 328 -32.04 16.55 -15.56
N MET A 329 -31.36 15.97 -14.59
CA MET A 329 -29.93 15.72 -14.67
C MET A 329 -29.68 14.33 -15.25
N LYS A 330 -29.25 14.27 -16.48
CA LYS A 330 -28.97 12.99 -17.16
C LYS A 330 -27.55 12.51 -16.81
N ILE A 331 -27.46 11.54 -15.90
CA ILE A 331 -26.20 10.90 -15.51
C ILE A 331 -26.25 9.46 -15.98
N GLU A 332 -25.27 9.06 -16.81
CA GLU A 332 -25.11 7.69 -17.27
C GLU A 332 -24.46 6.84 -16.18
N SER A 333 -25.07 5.70 -15.86
CA SER A 333 -24.52 4.76 -14.89
C SER A 333 -23.47 3.88 -15.53
N VAL A 334 -22.30 3.75 -14.92
CA VAL A 334 -21.25 2.84 -15.35
C VAL A 334 -20.79 1.93 -14.23
N ASN A 335 -20.63 0.64 -14.54
CA ASN A 335 -20.01 -0.29 -13.62
C ASN A 335 -18.53 -0.45 -14.01
N PHE A 336 -17.62 -0.25 -13.06
CA PHE A 336 -16.18 -0.33 -13.30
C PHE A 336 -15.72 -1.70 -13.81
N ALA A 337 -16.45 -2.77 -13.49
CA ALA A 337 -16.15 -4.11 -13.96
C ALA A 337 -16.78 -4.45 -15.31
N GLN A 338 -17.67 -3.59 -15.85
CA GLN A 338 -18.28 -3.85 -17.17
C GLN A 338 -17.23 -3.84 -18.27
N LYS A 339 -17.62 -4.33 -19.45
CA LYS A 339 -16.78 -4.28 -20.65
C LYS A 339 -16.44 -2.84 -21.01
N ALA A 340 -15.21 -2.65 -21.49
CA ALA A 340 -14.76 -1.38 -22.03
C ALA A 340 -15.54 -1.03 -23.33
N PHE A 341 -15.62 0.25 -23.70
CA PHE A 341 -16.11 0.63 -25.04
C PHE A 341 -15.15 0.12 -26.12
N LYS A 342 -13.84 0.22 -25.87
CA LYS A 342 -12.79 -0.30 -26.74
C LYS A 342 -12.36 -1.69 -26.25
N GLU A 343 -13.27 -2.70 -26.37
CA GLU A 343 -13.05 -4.07 -25.88
C GLU A 343 -11.76 -4.74 -26.38
N ASN A 344 -11.28 -4.32 -27.56
CA ASN A 344 -10.04 -4.85 -28.12
C ASN A 344 -8.78 -4.28 -27.46
N ASP A 345 -8.87 -3.11 -26.83
CA ASP A 345 -7.74 -2.39 -26.25
C ASP A 345 -7.69 -2.54 -24.73
N TYR A 346 -8.87 -2.64 -24.08
CA TYR A 346 -9.00 -2.62 -22.64
C TYR A 346 -9.84 -3.77 -22.09
N PRO A 347 -9.43 -4.41 -20.98
CA PRO A 347 -10.14 -5.56 -20.43
C PRO A 347 -11.46 -5.19 -19.72
N ASN A 348 -11.62 -3.95 -19.25
CA ASN A 348 -12.82 -3.44 -18.59
C ASN A 348 -12.87 -1.91 -18.61
N ALA A 349 -14.06 -1.35 -18.27
CA ALA A 349 -14.30 0.09 -18.26
C ALA A 349 -13.36 0.84 -17.32
N ARG A 350 -13.07 0.32 -16.11
CA ARG A 350 -12.15 0.97 -15.18
C ARG A 350 -10.76 1.17 -15.76
N THR A 351 -10.23 0.16 -16.43
CA THR A 351 -8.92 0.26 -17.09
C THR A 351 -8.93 1.30 -18.20
N GLU A 352 -10.00 1.32 -19.03
CA GLU A 352 -10.18 2.31 -20.09
C GLU A 352 -10.19 3.73 -19.53
N MET A 353 -11.02 4.03 -18.52
CA MET A 353 -11.14 5.34 -17.89
C MET A 353 -9.80 5.87 -17.40
N TYR A 354 -9.07 5.08 -16.64
CA TYR A 354 -7.80 5.51 -16.07
C TYR A 354 -6.69 5.67 -17.12
N LEU A 355 -6.66 4.82 -18.13
CA LEU A 355 -5.66 4.96 -19.21
C LEU A 355 -6.01 6.11 -20.15
N GLU A 356 -7.28 6.45 -20.33
CA GLU A 356 -7.70 7.66 -21.04
C GLU A 356 -7.37 8.92 -20.25
N LEU A 357 -7.64 8.96 -18.93
CA LEU A 357 -7.20 10.05 -18.05
C LEU A 357 -5.68 10.22 -18.07
N ALA A 358 -4.93 9.13 -18.02
CA ALA A 358 -3.47 9.18 -18.14
C ALA A 358 -2.98 9.78 -19.47
N LYS A 359 -3.66 9.49 -20.59
CA LYS A 359 -3.37 10.13 -21.88
C LYS A 359 -3.64 11.62 -21.87
N GLU A 360 -4.77 12.04 -21.27
CA GLU A 360 -5.11 13.47 -21.14
C GLU A 360 -4.05 14.21 -20.31
N ILE A 361 -3.62 13.65 -19.18
CA ILE A 361 -2.57 14.23 -18.33
C ILE A 361 -1.25 14.39 -19.10
N LYS A 362 -0.83 13.38 -19.84
CA LYS A 362 0.36 13.44 -20.71
C LYS A 362 0.25 14.48 -21.82
N ASN A 363 -0.95 14.87 -22.19
CA ASN A 363 -1.25 15.93 -23.15
C ASN A 363 -1.48 17.31 -22.51
N GLY A 364 -1.14 17.46 -21.22
CA GLY A 364 -1.22 18.75 -20.52
C GLY A 364 -2.59 19.02 -19.89
N PHE A 365 -3.35 17.99 -19.53
CA PHE A 365 -4.57 18.11 -18.75
C PHE A 365 -4.22 18.36 -17.26
N TRP A 366 -4.70 19.46 -16.73
CA TRP A 366 -4.43 19.86 -15.36
C TRP A 366 -5.32 19.11 -14.35
N VAL A 367 -4.73 18.67 -13.25
CA VAL A 367 -5.42 18.07 -12.10
C VAL A 367 -4.89 18.64 -10.79
N THR A 368 -5.67 18.52 -9.72
CA THR A 368 -5.26 18.92 -8.36
C THR A 368 -4.14 18.04 -7.81
N ASP A 369 -3.43 18.50 -6.77
CA ASP A 369 -2.36 17.72 -6.11
C ASP A 369 -2.90 16.45 -5.45
N GLU A 370 -4.15 16.45 -5.00
CA GLU A 370 -4.85 15.27 -4.49
C GLU A 370 -4.99 14.22 -5.60
N VAL A 371 -5.54 14.58 -6.76
CA VAL A 371 -5.66 13.68 -7.91
C VAL A 371 -4.29 13.22 -8.40
N LYS A 372 -3.26 14.10 -8.41
CA LYS A 372 -1.88 13.69 -8.74
C LYS A 372 -1.40 12.57 -7.84
N THR A 373 -1.63 12.72 -6.52
CA THR A 373 -1.24 11.70 -5.53
C THR A 373 -1.96 10.39 -5.75
N GLU A 374 -3.27 10.44 -5.96
CA GLU A 374 -4.11 9.26 -6.16
C GLU A 374 -3.76 8.53 -7.47
N ILE A 375 -3.55 9.27 -8.56
CA ILE A 375 -3.28 8.65 -9.87
C ILE A 375 -1.87 8.08 -9.97
N LEU A 376 -0.89 8.65 -9.24
CA LEU A 376 0.46 8.08 -9.09
C LEU A 376 0.45 6.72 -8.37
N ALA A 377 -0.57 6.46 -7.57
CA ALA A 377 -0.77 5.16 -6.93
C ALA A 377 -1.39 4.11 -7.86
N MET A 378 -1.89 4.51 -9.03
CA MET A 378 -2.48 3.60 -10.01
C MET A 378 -1.42 2.90 -10.83
N GLN A 379 -1.57 1.60 -10.97
CA GLN A 379 -0.61 0.74 -11.66
C GLN A 379 -1.30 -0.21 -12.62
N VAL A 380 -0.59 -0.59 -13.66
CA VAL A 380 -1.02 -1.57 -14.65
C VAL A 380 -0.10 -2.78 -14.66
N GLU A 381 -0.66 -3.90 -15.07
CA GLU A 381 0.07 -5.11 -15.46
C GLU A 381 -0.28 -5.45 -16.91
N ILE A 382 0.56 -6.24 -17.55
CA ILE A 382 0.24 -6.81 -18.86
C ILE A 382 -0.50 -8.13 -18.63
N ASP A 383 -1.71 -8.24 -19.15
CA ASP A 383 -2.50 -9.46 -19.09
C ASP A 383 -1.96 -10.55 -20.03
N LYS A 384 -2.55 -11.76 -19.98
CA LYS A 384 -2.16 -12.89 -20.83
C LYS A 384 -2.35 -12.64 -22.32
N LYS A 385 -3.11 -11.62 -22.71
CA LYS A 385 -3.38 -11.22 -24.09
C LYS A 385 -2.48 -10.07 -24.56
N GLY A 386 -1.62 -9.54 -23.69
CA GLY A 386 -0.76 -8.40 -23.98
C GLY A 386 -1.40 -7.04 -23.72
N HIS A 387 -2.61 -6.98 -23.16
CA HIS A 387 -3.29 -5.72 -22.85
C HIS A 387 -2.85 -5.18 -21.49
N GLN A 388 -2.77 -3.85 -21.37
CA GLN A 388 -2.63 -3.20 -20.08
C GLN A 388 -3.92 -3.38 -19.27
N ARG A 389 -3.79 -3.87 -18.05
CA ARG A 389 -4.87 -4.03 -17.10
C ARG A 389 -4.54 -3.26 -15.83
N LEU A 390 -5.45 -2.39 -15.40
CA LEU A 390 -5.31 -1.69 -14.14
C LEU A 390 -5.38 -2.68 -12.97
N LEU A 391 -4.48 -2.52 -11.99
CA LEU A 391 -4.46 -3.35 -10.80
C LEU A 391 -5.70 -3.08 -9.89
N PRO A 392 -6.09 -4.02 -9.02
CA PRO A 392 -7.26 -3.86 -8.15
C PRO A 392 -7.23 -2.59 -7.30
N LYS A 393 -8.41 -1.96 -7.07
CA LYS A 393 -8.57 -0.72 -6.27
C LYS A 393 -8.00 -0.87 -4.84
N GLU A 394 -8.09 -2.07 -4.27
CA GLU A 394 -7.57 -2.39 -2.93
C GLU A 394 -6.05 -2.17 -2.84
N LEU A 395 -5.35 -2.28 -3.95
CA LEU A 395 -3.92 -2.00 -3.98
C LEU A 395 -3.68 -0.49 -3.84
N ALA A 396 -4.37 0.33 -4.63
CA ALA A 396 -4.30 1.79 -4.51
C ALA A 396 -4.72 2.26 -3.11
N LYS A 397 -5.81 1.72 -2.54
CA LYS A 397 -6.23 2.01 -1.15
C LYS A 397 -5.14 1.70 -0.12
N LYS A 398 -4.38 0.63 -0.28
CA LYS A 398 -3.26 0.31 0.62
C LYS A 398 -2.10 1.31 0.50
N ILE A 399 -1.87 1.86 -0.70
CA ILE A 399 -0.84 2.85 -0.95
C ILE A 399 -1.19 4.17 -0.30
N LEU A 400 -2.41 4.61 -0.57
CA LEU A 400 -2.91 5.93 -0.20
C LEU A 400 -3.35 6.00 1.27
N GLY A 401 -3.77 4.88 1.86
CA GLY A 401 -4.44 4.83 3.15
C GLY A 401 -5.94 5.16 3.09
N HIS A 402 -6.44 5.56 1.93
CA HIS A 402 -7.85 5.89 1.65
C HIS A 402 -8.25 5.43 0.24
N SER A 403 -9.51 5.59 -0.12
CA SER A 403 -10.01 5.34 -1.48
C SER A 403 -9.58 6.45 -2.44
N PRO A 404 -9.29 6.17 -3.73
CA PRO A 404 -8.92 7.20 -4.73
C PRO A 404 -10.16 7.86 -5.34
N ASP A 405 -11.05 8.40 -4.50
CA ASP A 405 -12.38 8.84 -4.87
C ASP A 405 -12.35 10.08 -5.79
N MET A 406 -11.35 10.98 -5.62
CA MET A 406 -11.14 12.11 -6.52
C MET A 406 -10.66 11.66 -7.91
N ALA A 407 -9.72 10.74 -7.98
CA ALA A 407 -9.24 10.21 -9.27
C ALA A 407 -10.33 9.39 -9.97
N ASP A 408 -11.14 8.62 -9.24
CA ASP A 408 -12.29 7.89 -9.80
C ASP A 408 -13.32 8.88 -10.42
N ALA A 409 -13.66 9.98 -9.73
CA ALA A 409 -14.57 11.01 -10.26
C ALA A 409 -14.01 11.72 -11.50
N VAL A 410 -12.72 12.07 -11.50
CA VAL A 410 -12.08 12.71 -12.68
C VAL A 410 -11.98 11.73 -13.85
N ALA A 411 -11.69 10.46 -13.60
CA ALA A 411 -11.67 9.42 -14.64
C ALA A 411 -13.06 9.23 -15.27
N LEU A 412 -14.13 9.26 -14.47
CA LEU A 412 -15.51 9.25 -14.93
C LEU A 412 -15.85 10.49 -15.78
N ALA A 413 -15.37 11.69 -15.39
CA ALA A 413 -15.58 12.91 -16.16
C ALA A 413 -14.86 12.87 -17.52
N VAL A 414 -13.61 12.37 -17.57
CA VAL A 414 -12.88 12.14 -18.82
C VAL A 414 -13.59 11.11 -19.68
N TYR A 415 -14.13 10.05 -19.07
CA TYR A 415 -14.91 9.05 -19.75
C TYR A 415 -16.19 9.64 -20.37
N ALA A 416 -16.88 10.54 -19.63
CA ALA A 416 -18.01 11.29 -20.14
C ALA A 416 -17.63 12.17 -21.35
N LYS A 417 -16.46 12.83 -21.30
CA LYS A 417 -15.92 13.61 -22.41
C LYS A 417 -15.69 12.76 -23.67
N ASN A 418 -15.20 11.54 -23.51
CA ASN A 418 -14.80 10.69 -24.63
C ASN A 418 -15.96 9.84 -25.19
N HIS A 419 -16.98 9.58 -24.38
CA HIS A 419 -18.07 8.64 -24.71
C HIS A 419 -19.48 9.20 -24.47
N GLY A 420 -19.59 10.41 -23.90
CA GLY A 420 -20.89 11.05 -23.63
C GLY A 420 -21.67 11.30 -24.91
N ASP A 421 -22.96 10.86 -24.94
CA ASP A 421 -23.94 10.96 -26.03
C ASP A 421 -23.58 10.22 -27.34
N ALA A 422 -22.49 9.49 -27.45
CA ALA A 422 -22.29 8.57 -28.54
C ALA A 422 -23.01 7.24 -28.26
N LYS A 423 -24.27 7.10 -28.71
CA LYS A 423 -24.71 5.73 -29.05
C LYS A 423 -23.72 5.16 -30.06
N PRO A 424 -23.32 3.89 -29.96
CA PRO A 424 -22.46 3.28 -30.97
C PRO A 424 -23.13 3.47 -32.36
N GLY A 425 -22.55 4.34 -33.20
CA GLY A 425 -23.03 4.57 -34.58
C GLY A 425 -23.63 5.96 -34.89
N GLU A 426 -23.92 6.82 -33.90
CA GLU A 426 -24.38 8.19 -34.17
C GLU A 426 -23.33 9.20 -33.72
N GLY A 427 -22.53 9.68 -34.63
CA GLY A 427 -21.62 10.80 -34.37
C GLY A 427 -22.40 12.07 -33.97
N TYR A 428 -21.96 12.74 -32.91
CA TYR A 428 -22.48 14.04 -32.46
C TYR A 428 -22.32 15.04 -33.62
N SER A 429 -23.43 15.54 -34.19
CA SER A 429 -23.32 16.51 -35.27
C SER A 429 -22.82 17.84 -34.71
N ALA A 430 -21.89 18.47 -35.44
CA ALA A 430 -21.39 19.80 -35.10
C ALA A 430 -22.50 20.86 -34.95
N GLU A 431 -23.68 20.56 -35.53
CA GLU A 431 -24.91 21.35 -35.46
C GLU A 431 -25.54 21.35 -34.05
N LYS A 432 -25.56 20.20 -33.36
CA LYS A 432 -26.11 20.07 -32.01
C LYS A 432 -25.17 20.69 -30.95
N ALA A 433 -23.85 20.63 -31.18
CA ALA A 433 -22.86 21.35 -30.36
C ALA A 433 -23.01 22.88 -30.49
N ARG A 434 -23.30 23.37 -31.69
CA ARG A 434 -23.64 24.79 -31.93
C ARG A 434 -24.93 25.20 -31.24
N GLU A 435 -25.97 24.42 -31.37
CA GLU A 435 -27.27 24.72 -30.76
C GLU A 435 -27.20 24.84 -29.24
N VAL A 436 -26.38 24.00 -28.58
CA VAL A 436 -26.12 24.05 -27.14
C VAL A 436 -25.26 25.27 -26.78
N ALA A 437 -24.24 25.57 -27.57
CA ALA A 437 -23.40 26.76 -27.40
C ALA A 437 -24.17 28.06 -27.61
N ASP A 438 -25.04 28.13 -28.62
CA ASP A 438 -25.86 29.29 -28.94
C ASP A 438 -26.94 29.56 -27.85
N ARG A 439 -27.53 28.50 -27.28
CA ARG A 439 -28.39 28.61 -26.09
C ARG A 439 -27.64 29.20 -24.89
N TYR A 440 -26.41 28.76 -24.68
CA TYR A 440 -25.59 29.27 -23.56
C TYR A 440 -25.21 30.74 -23.72
N PHE A 441 -24.84 31.17 -24.94
CA PHE A 441 -24.57 32.59 -25.24
C PHE A 441 -25.82 33.47 -25.15
N ALA A 442 -26.99 32.94 -25.46
CA ALA A 442 -28.25 33.65 -25.31
C ALA A 442 -28.68 33.83 -23.85
N MET A 443 -28.25 32.93 -22.95
CA MET A 443 -28.54 33.00 -21.51
C MET A 443 -27.54 33.87 -20.70
N CYS A 444 -26.32 34.04 -21.20
CA CYS A 444 -25.25 34.83 -20.53
C CYS A 444 -25.09 36.24 -21.11
N GLY A 445 -25.83 36.63 -22.14
CA GLY A 445 -25.72 37.88 -22.88
C GLY A 445 -26.94 38.82 -22.74
N GLY A 446 -27.62 38.80 -21.58
CA GLY A 446 -28.72 39.73 -21.23
C GLY A 446 -28.32 40.64 -20.09
#